data_6e8dfb9098d607714540125a5394cd19
#
_entry.id   6e8dfb9098d607714540125a5394cd19
#
_cell.length_a   1.000
_cell.length_b   1.000
_cell.length_c   1.000
_cell.angle_alpha   90.00
_cell.angle_beta   90.00
_cell.angle_gamma   90.00
#
_symmetry.space_group_name_H-M   'P 1'
#
loop_
_entity.id
_entity.type
_entity.pdbx_description
1 polymer ?
#
loop_
_entity_poly.entity_id
_entity_poly.type
_entity_poly.pdbx_seq_one_letter_code
_entity_poly.pdbx_strand_id
1 'polypeptide(L)'
;MATYVNIKGSNASRKSTKLDCLMKYLLSKGATEETVEGGYLLTLNDVKYYFFGKKRKNGMFTGLDSNPLGSRNGMRERHEHFGKMIKEYGVDYVFTEGYFNNSGSNQEKMEFLKPLGITHRHFYFQTFDTLEEQLESQRKRKVTNTDKKRTINAFNKLNDRMKQLQDYNEPNTITEKVSALVENDFYVKKYFNDSYPEYEIPKSIEEIKEAEKTKINEDEW
;
A
#
# COMPACT_ATOMS: atom_id res chain seq x y z
N MET A 1 14.46 -8.77 -13.52
CA MET A 1 13.28 -8.10 -14.13
C MET A 1 12.21 -8.03 -13.08
N ALA A 2 11.63 -6.86 -12.82
CA ALA A 2 10.73 -6.70 -11.67
C ALA A 2 9.32 -6.22 -12.06
N THR A 3 8.35 -6.55 -11.22
CA THR A 3 6.97 -6.06 -11.27
C THR A 3 6.78 -4.94 -10.28
N TYR A 4 6.38 -3.76 -10.75
CA TYR A 4 6.02 -2.63 -9.92
C TYR A 4 4.52 -2.65 -9.61
N VAL A 5 4.17 -2.78 -8.35
CA VAL A 5 2.79 -2.82 -7.85
C VAL A 5 2.51 -1.54 -7.07
N ASN A 6 1.61 -0.72 -7.58
CA ASN A 6 1.24 0.54 -6.94
C ASN A 6 -0.25 0.56 -6.57
N ILE A 7 -0.52 0.60 -5.27
CA ILE A 7 -1.87 0.68 -4.73
C ILE A 7 -2.22 2.14 -4.47
N LYS A 8 -3.09 2.68 -5.30
CA LYS A 8 -3.57 4.06 -5.23
C LYS A 8 -4.95 4.11 -4.59
N GLY A 9 -5.25 5.19 -3.91
CA GLY A 9 -6.60 5.35 -3.33
C GLY A 9 -6.66 6.50 -2.34
N SER A 10 -7.89 6.86 -1.98
CA SER A 10 -8.16 7.90 -1.00
C SER A 10 -7.70 7.51 0.41
N ASN A 11 -7.68 8.49 1.31
CA ASN A 11 -7.51 8.20 2.74
C ASN A 11 -8.60 7.27 3.23
N ALA A 12 -8.27 6.40 4.18
CA ALA A 12 -9.15 5.39 4.77
C ALA A 12 -9.59 4.25 3.83
N SER A 13 -9.07 4.13 2.61
CA SER A 13 -9.37 3.02 1.69
C SER A 13 -8.65 1.71 2.03
N ARG A 14 -8.04 1.59 3.21
CA ARG A 14 -7.38 0.37 3.73
C ARG A 14 -6.19 -0.16 2.91
N LYS A 15 -5.52 0.68 2.13
CA LYS A 15 -4.34 0.28 1.33
C LYS A 15 -3.25 -0.36 2.17
N SER A 16 -2.80 0.38 3.20
CA SER A 16 -1.74 -0.09 4.12
C SER A 16 -2.14 -1.39 4.82
N THR A 17 -3.41 -1.53 5.23
CA THR A 17 -3.93 -2.74 5.87
C THR A 17 -3.80 -3.96 4.96
N LYS A 18 -4.12 -3.82 3.67
CA LYS A 18 -4.02 -4.91 2.71
C LYS A 18 -2.56 -5.27 2.38
N LEU A 19 -1.66 -4.26 2.32
CA LEU A 19 -0.24 -4.53 2.16
C LEU A 19 0.38 -5.16 3.42
N ASP A 20 -0.05 -4.73 4.61
CA ASP A 20 0.37 -5.36 5.87
C ASP A 20 -0.09 -6.82 5.95
N CYS A 21 -1.32 -7.10 5.52
CA CYS A 21 -1.84 -8.45 5.41
C CYS A 21 -0.98 -9.31 4.47
N LEU A 22 -0.65 -8.81 3.28
CA LEU A 22 0.22 -9.51 2.32
C LEU A 22 1.60 -9.77 2.91
N MET A 23 2.18 -8.79 3.58
CA MET A 23 3.48 -8.91 4.23
C MET A 23 3.48 -9.99 5.32
N LYS A 24 2.46 -10.00 6.17
CA LYS A 24 2.29 -11.01 7.23
C LYS A 24 2.00 -12.40 6.68
N TYR A 25 1.25 -12.49 5.60
CA TYR A 25 1.08 -13.76 4.89
C TYR A 25 2.42 -14.33 4.42
N LEU A 26 3.28 -13.53 3.78
CA LEU A 26 4.60 -13.98 3.36
C LEU A 26 5.44 -14.49 4.55
N LEU A 27 5.42 -13.75 5.66
CA LEU A 27 6.10 -14.15 6.89
C LEU A 27 5.55 -15.47 7.46
N SER A 28 4.23 -15.67 7.44
CA SER A 28 3.60 -16.92 7.90
C SER A 28 3.96 -18.14 7.04
N LYS A 29 4.34 -17.90 5.77
CA LYS A 29 4.84 -18.93 4.85
C LYS A 29 6.36 -19.16 4.97
N GLY A 30 7.03 -18.51 5.92
CA GLY A 30 8.46 -18.69 6.20
C GLY A 30 9.37 -17.71 5.45
N ALA A 31 8.84 -16.61 4.92
CA ALA A 31 9.69 -15.57 4.35
C ALA A 31 10.63 -14.99 5.40
N THR A 32 11.88 -14.74 5.03
CA THR A 32 12.80 -13.93 5.82
C THR A 32 12.57 -12.46 5.57
N GLU A 33 12.71 -11.62 6.60
CA GLU A 33 12.55 -10.16 6.52
C GLU A 33 13.89 -9.48 6.81
N GLU A 34 14.28 -8.55 5.95
CA GLU A 34 15.40 -7.64 6.13
C GLU A 34 14.92 -6.20 6.04
N THR A 35 15.36 -5.35 6.97
CA THR A 35 15.17 -3.90 6.87
C THR A 35 16.22 -3.31 5.96
N VAL A 36 15.79 -2.70 4.86
CA VAL A 36 16.65 -2.08 3.87
C VAL A 36 16.31 -0.60 3.70
N GLU A 37 17.10 0.12 2.91
CA GLU A 37 16.82 1.54 2.64
C GLU A 37 15.38 1.72 2.10
N GLY A 38 14.61 2.56 2.76
CA GLY A 38 13.26 2.94 2.36
C GLY A 38 12.17 1.89 2.65
N GLY A 39 12.50 0.70 3.17
CA GLY A 39 11.46 -0.32 3.39
C GLY A 39 11.93 -1.65 3.95
N TYR A 40 11.25 -2.70 3.52
CA TYR A 40 11.47 -4.07 3.97
C TYR A 40 11.57 -5.00 2.77
N LEU A 41 12.60 -5.82 2.76
CA LEU A 41 12.81 -6.88 1.78
C LEU A 41 12.39 -8.21 2.40
N LEU A 42 11.43 -8.89 1.79
CA LEU A 42 11.01 -10.22 2.16
C LEU A 42 11.48 -11.21 1.08
N THR A 43 12.05 -12.34 1.50
CA THR A 43 12.47 -13.40 0.59
C THR A 43 11.73 -14.68 0.93
N LEU A 44 11.01 -15.23 -0.04
CA LEU A 44 10.29 -16.51 0.05
C LEU A 44 10.60 -17.34 -1.21
N ASN A 45 11.17 -18.53 -1.04
CA ASN A 45 11.52 -19.45 -2.15
C ASN A 45 12.29 -18.74 -3.28
N ASP A 46 13.34 -18.00 -2.91
CA ASP A 46 14.20 -17.19 -3.79
C ASP A 46 13.52 -15.99 -4.49
N VAL A 47 12.20 -15.81 -4.32
CA VAL A 47 11.49 -14.64 -4.81
C VAL A 47 11.57 -13.51 -3.80
N LYS A 48 11.92 -12.30 -4.26
CA LYS A 48 12.17 -11.13 -3.43
C LYS A 48 11.11 -10.06 -3.60
N TYR A 49 10.47 -9.73 -2.49
CA TYR A 49 9.38 -8.78 -2.39
C TYR A 49 9.83 -7.55 -1.60
N TYR A 50 9.93 -6.42 -2.24
CA TYR A 50 10.29 -5.16 -1.59
C TYR A 50 9.03 -4.35 -1.27
N PHE A 51 8.80 -4.10 0.01
CA PHE A 51 7.71 -3.26 0.52
C PHE A 51 8.25 -1.88 0.86
N PHE A 52 7.94 -0.90 0.02
CA PHE A 52 8.41 0.46 0.21
C PHE A 52 7.53 1.22 1.19
N GLY A 53 8.08 1.53 2.36
CA GLY A 53 7.37 2.20 3.44
C GLY A 53 7.97 1.92 4.82
N LYS A 54 7.22 2.26 5.86
CA LYS A 54 7.61 2.07 7.26
C LYS A 54 6.59 1.23 8.02
N LYS A 55 7.02 0.64 9.13
CA LYS A 55 6.13 0.05 10.14
C LYS A 55 5.89 1.07 11.26
N ARG A 56 4.69 1.06 11.82
CA ARG A 56 4.36 1.77 13.08
C ARG A 56 4.97 1.03 14.27
N LYS A 57 4.94 1.66 15.45
CA LYS A 57 5.40 1.05 16.70
C LYS A 57 4.70 -0.28 17.04
N ASN A 58 3.45 -0.47 16.60
CA ASN A 58 2.71 -1.72 16.73
C ASN A 58 3.04 -2.77 15.65
N GLY A 59 4.06 -2.56 14.84
CA GLY A 59 4.50 -3.45 13.78
C GLY A 59 3.69 -3.39 12.49
N MET A 60 2.60 -2.63 12.41
CA MET A 60 1.78 -2.50 11.21
C MET A 60 2.51 -1.72 10.12
N PHE A 61 2.55 -2.25 8.91
CA PHE A 61 3.07 -1.53 7.74
C PHE A 61 2.18 -0.32 7.37
N THR A 62 2.80 0.81 7.02
CA THR A 62 2.09 2.08 6.75
C THR A 62 2.55 2.80 5.49
N GLY A 63 3.10 2.12 4.53
CA GLY A 63 3.43 2.72 3.23
C GLY A 63 4.16 4.07 3.31
N LEU A 64 3.77 5.01 2.44
CA LEU A 64 4.52 6.26 2.17
C LEU A 64 4.32 7.41 3.15
N ASP A 65 3.30 7.37 3.99
CA ASP A 65 2.86 8.55 4.77
C ASP A 65 3.95 9.13 5.69
N SER A 66 5.00 8.39 5.97
CA SER A 66 6.12 8.80 6.82
C SER A 66 7.50 8.56 6.20
N ASN A 67 7.58 8.25 4.91
CA ASN A 67 8.85 8.00 4.24
C ASN A 67 9.43 9.30 3.65
N PRO A 68 10.71 9.67 3.94
CA PRO A 68 11.36 10.86 3.37
C PRO A 68 11.35 10.87 1.83
N LEU A 69 11.50 9.70 1.21
CA LEU A 69 11.39 9.55 -0.26
C LEU A 69 9.95 9.67 -0.77
N GLY A 70 8.97 9.78 0.13
CA GLY A 70 7.55 9.97 -0.18
C GLY A 70 7.14 11.42 -0.43
N SER A 71 8.04 12.39 -0.25
CA SER A 71 7.76 13.83 -0.37
C SER A 71 7.45 14.28 -1.82
N ARG A 72 6.93 15.50 -1.96
CA ARG A 72 6.32 16.03 -3.19
C ARG A 72 7.22 16.04 -4.44
N ASN A 73 8.51 16.04 -4.28
CA ASN A 73 9.50 16.05 -5.40
C ASN A 73 9.99 14.63 -5.75
N GLY A 74 9.63 13.62 -4.96
CA GLY A 74 10.32 12.35 -4.90
C GLY A 74 9.83 11.24 -5.83
N MET A 75 9.02 11.51 -6.87
CA MET A 75 8.56 10.40 -7.71
C MET A 75 9.67 9.81 -8.58
N ARG A 76 10.48 10.68 -9.18
CA ARG A 76 11.64 10.26 -9.96
C ARG A 76 12.68 9.59 -9.06
N GLU A 77 13.05 10.23 -7.97
CA GLU A 77 13.98 9.70 -6.97
C GLU A 77 13.53 8.36 -6.40
N ARG A 78 12.21 8.22 -6.20
CA ARG A 78 11.61 6.95 -5.75
C ARG A 78 11.77 5.84 -6.79
N HIS A 79 11.52 6.12 -8.06
CA HIS A 79 11.71 5.14 -9.12
C HIS A 79 13.18 4.79 -9.32
N GLU A 80 14.09 5.78 -9.24
CA GLU A 80 15.53 5.54 -9.24
C GLU A 80 15.96 4.65 -8.05
N HIS A 81 15.38 4.90 -6.86
CA HIS A 81 15.58 4.04 -5.69
C HIS A 81 15.07 2.61 -5.94
N PHE A 82 13.91 2.42 -6.56
CA PHE A 82 13.44 1.08 -6.93
C PHE A 82 14.40 0.38 -7.90
N GLY A 83 14.92 1.12 -8.89
CA GLY A 83 15.95 0.61 -9.80
C GLY A 83 17.22 0.17 -9.06
N LYS A 84 17.65 0.93 -8.05
CA LYS A 84 18.76 0.57 -7.16
C LYS A 84 18.46 -0.75 -6.42
N MET A 85 17.27 -0.86 -5.79
CA MET A 85 16.86 -2.07 -5.07
C MET A 85 16.81 -3.31 -5.99
N ILE A 86 16.29 -3.15 -7.21
CA ILE A 86 16.27 -4.23 -8.21
C ILE A 86 17.68 -4.67 -8.57
N LYS A 87 18.58 -3.72 -8.81
CA LYS A 87 19.96 -4.01 -9.22
C LYS A 87 20.80 -4.63 -8.11
N GLU A 88 20.72 -4.11 -6.89
CA GLU A 88 21.55 -4.50 -5.77
C GLU A 88 21.05 -5.77 -5.07
N TYR A 89 19.74 -5.92 -4.92
CA TYR A 89 19.12 -7.02 -4.18
C TYR A 89 18.42 -8.06 -5.06
N GLY A 90 18.26 -7.80 -6.36
CA GLY A 90 17.54 -8.72 -7.25
C GLY A 90 16.05 -8.79 -6.97
N VAL A 91 15.42 -7.66 -6.64
CA VAL A 91 13.98 -7.59 -6.30
C VAL A 91 13.12 -8.00 -7.50
N ASP A 92 12.14 -8.89 -7.26
CA ASP A 92 11.17 -9.35 -8.25
C ASP A 92 9.86 -8.55 -8.21
N TYR A 93 9.45 -8.12 -7.02
CA TYR A 93 8.24 -7.32 -6.80
C TYR A 93 8.53 -6.10 -5.94
N VAL A 94 8.13 -4.93 -6.42
CA VAL A 94 8.14 -3.67 -5.65
C VAL A 94 6.71 -3.32 -5.30
N PHE A 95 6.34 -3.41 -4.03
CA PHE A 95 5.05 -2.99 -3.50
C PHE A 95 5.12 -1.60 -2.90
N THR A 96 4.23 -0.73 -3.35
CA THR A 96 4.09 0.63 -2.80
C THR A 96 2.63 1.03 -2.73
N GLU A 97 2.33 1.90 -1.80
CA GLU A 97 1.02 2.55 -1.74
C GLU A 97 1.18 4.06 -1.73
N GLY A 98 0.17 4.77 -2.11
CA GLY A 98 0.24 6.21 -2.01
C GLY A 98 -1.09 6.90 -2.24
N TYR A 99 -1.11 8.16 -1.80
CA TYR A 99 -2.15 9.07 -2.18
C TYR A 99 -2.00 9.38 -3.67
N PHE A 100 -3.12 9.48 -4.32
CA PHE A 100 -3.16 9.83 -5.72
C PHE A 100 -2.60 11.25 -5.96
N ASN A 101 -1.51 11.35 -6.71
CA ASN A 101 -0.95 12.64 -7.10
C ASN A 101 -0.97 12.79 -8.63
N ASN A 102 -1.57 13.87 -9.13
CA ASN A 102 -1.76 14.13 -10.57
C ASN A 102 -0.43 14.29 -11.35
N SER A 103 0.65 14.66 -10.66
CA SER A 103 1.94 14.98 -11.29
C SER A 103 2.77 13.76 -11.72
N GLY A 104 2.39 12.56 -11.30
CA GLY A 104 3.19 11.36 -11.48
C GLY A 104 2.90 10.52 -12.71
N SER A 105 1.90 10.88 -13.49
CA SER A 105 1.45 10.00 -14.58
C SER A 105 2.47 9.78 -15.69
N ASN A 106 3.24 10.80 -16.02
CA ASN A 106 4.28 10.67 -17.04
C ASN A 106 5.48 9.85 -16.56
N GLN A 107 5.81 9.92 -15.28
CA GLN A 107 6.95 9.19 -14.70
C GLN A 107 6.64 7.70 -14.43
N GLU A 108 5.38 7.31 -14.47
CA GLU A 108 4.95 5.90 -14.33
C GLU A 108 4.78 5.21 -15.68
N LYS A 109 5.19 5.84 -16.79
CA LYS A 109 5.21 5.22 -18.11
C LYS A 109 6.31 4.17 -18.21
N MET A 110 6.05 3.11 -18.95
CA MET A 110 7.01 2.03 -19.13
C MET A 110 8.32 2.48 -19.74
N GLU A 111 8.33 3.52 -20.58
CA GLU A 111 9.56 4.11 -21.14
C GLU A 111 10.54 4.59 -20.05
N PHE A 112 10.04 5.08 -18.91
CA PHE A 112 10.86 5.52 -17.77
C PHE A 112 11.16 4.40 -16.78
N LEU A 113 10.31 3.38 -16.69
CA LEU A 113 10.46 2.28 -15.73
C LEU A 113 11.34 1.14 -16.25
N LYS A 114 11.29 0.86 -17.56
CA LYS A 114 12.10 -0.18 -18.19
C LYS A 114 13.61 -0.05 -17.95
N PRO A 115 14.21 1.13 -18.11
CA PRO A 115 15.66 1.31 -17.84
C PRO A 115 16.05 1.03 -16.40
N LEU A 116 15.08 1.09 -15.47
CA LEU A 116 15.26 0.78 -14.05
C LEU A 116 15.09 -0.72 -13.72
N GLY A 117 14.84 -1.56 -14.72
CA GLY A 117 14.62 -3.00 -14.54
C GLY A 117 13.17 -3.39 -14.25
N ILE A 118 12.23 -2.43 -14.27
CA ILE A 118 10.80 -2.67 -14.09
C ILE A 118 10.19 -3.01 -15.45
N THR A 119 9.72 -4.24 -15.60
CA THR A 119 9.19 -4.75 -16.88
C THR A 119 7.68 -4.93 -16.89
N HIS A 120 7.08 -4.99 -15.71
CA HIS A 120 5.63 -5.08 -15.51
C HIS A 120 5.19 -4.05 -14.49
N ARG A 121 3.96 -3.56 -14.62
CA ARG A 121 3.37 -2.67 -13.62
C ARG A 121 1.90 -3.02 -13.41
N HIS A 122 1.50 -3.01 -12.13
CA HIS A 122 0.14 -3.24 -11.71
C HIS A 122 -0.34 -2.03 -10.91
N PHE A 123 -1.41 -1.41 -11.38
CA PHE A 123 -2.07 -0.31 -10.69
C PHE A 123 -3.40 -0.77 -10.13
N TYR A 124 -3.55 -0.70 -8.81
CA TYR A 124 -4.79 -0.99 -8.13
C TYR A 124 -5.37 0.29 -7.56
N PHE A 125 -6.57 0.66 -8.01
CA PHE A 125 -7.29 1.84 -7.53
C PHE A 125 -8.29 1.41 -6.47
N GLN A 126 -7.91 1.55 -5.19
CA GLN A 126 -8.80 1.28 -4.07
C GLN A 126 -9.74 2.45 -3.84
N THR A 127 -11.00 2.26 -4.21
CA THR A 127 -12.05 3.25 -4.15
C THR A 127 -13.23 2.74 -3.34
N PHE A 128 -13.98 3.66 -2.77
CA PHE A 128 -15.34 3.39 -2.33
C PHE A 128 -16.28 3.53 -3.53
N ASP A 129 -17.40 2.82 -3.52
CA ASP A 129 -18.39 2.92 -4.60
C ASP A 129 -19.17 4.23 -4.47
N THR A 130 -19.36 4.71 -3.25
CA THR A 130 -20.01 5.98 -2.96
C THR A 130 -19.14 6.91 -2.11
N LEU A 131 -19.39 8.21 -2.23
CA LEU A 131 -18.77 9.22 -1.38
C LEU A 131 -19.17 9.05 0.08
N GLU A 132 -20.39 8.58 0.34
CA GLU A 132 -20.91 8.33 1.69
C GLU A 132 -20.13 7.25 2.41
N GLU A 133 -19.85 6.13 1.75
CA GLU A 133 -19.01 5.06 2.30
C GLU A 133 -17.60 5.55 2.64
N GLN A 134 -17.02 6.41 1.78
CA GLN A 134 -15.72 7.01 2.06
C GLN A 134 -15.75 7.90 3.30
N LEU A 135 -16.76 8.76 3.42
CA LEU A 135 -16.93 9.65 4.56
C LEU A 135 -17.18 8.87 5.85
N GLU A 136 -17.98 7.81 5.80
CA GLU A 136 -18.24 6.90 6.92
C GLU A 136 -16.95 6.21 7.38
N SER A 137 -16.16 5.67 6.45
CA SER A 137 -14.87 5.05 6.75
C SER A 137 -13.88 6.02 7.40
N GLN A 138 -13.89 7.28 6.97
CA GLN A 138 -13.07 8.34 7.58
C GLN A 138 -13.53 8.68 9.00
N ARG A 139 -14.85 8.78 9.24
CA ARG A 139 -15.42 9.01 10.58
C ARG A 139 -15.04 7.90 11.55
N LYS A 140 -15.23 6.64 11.14
CA LYS A 140 -14.85 5.47 11.97
C LYS A 140 -13.39 5.48 12.38
N ARG A 141 -12.50 6.05 11.57
CA ARG A 141 -11.07 6.19 11.87
C ARG A 141 -10.71 7.42 12.69
N LYS A 142 -11.70 8.20 13.17
CA LYS A 142 -11.49 9.46 13.92
C LYS A 142 -10.49 10.41 13.19
N VAL A 143 -10.53 10.43 11.86
CA VAL A 143 -9.69 11.35 11.08
C VAL A 143 -10.20 12.76 11.32
N THR A 144 -9.50 13.52 12.15
CA THR A 144 -9.92 14.81 12.70
C THR A 144 -9.99 15.95 11.68
N ASN A 145 -9.49 15.77 10.47
CA ASN A 145 -9.43 16.79 9.41
C ASN A 145 -10.15 16.33 8.14
N THR A 146 -11.41 15.92 8.26
CA THR A 146 -12.25 15.67 7.09
C THR A 146 -12.83 16.96 6.56
N ASP A 147 -12.02 17.72 5.84
CA ASP A 147 -12.58 18.72 4.91
C ASP A 147 -13.37 17.96 3.84
N LYS A 148 -14.71 18.04 3.96
CA LYS A 148 -15.66 17.38 3.06
C LYS A 148 -15.34 17.74 1.60
N LYS A 149 -14.99 19.00 1.31
CA LYS A 149 -14.62 19.49 -0.02
C LYS A 149 -13.36 18.79 -0.53
N ARG A 150 -12.36 18.61 0.32
CA ARG A 150 -11.12 17.92 -0.02
C ARG A 150 -11.36 16.43 -0.30
N THR A 151 -12.23 15.79 0.46
CA THR A 151 -12.61 14.38 0.26
C THR A 151 -13.38 14.20 -1.06
N ILE A 152 -14.34 15.05 -1.37
CA ILE A 152 -15.08 15.06 -2.64
C ILE A 152 -14.12 15.22 -3.82
N ASN A 153 -13.22 16.21 -3.75
CA ASN A 153 -12.24 16.44 -4.80
C ASN A 153 -11.30 15.23 -4.99
N ALA A 154 -10.90 14.58 -3.91
CA ALA A 154 -10.06 13.39 -3.97
C ALA A 154 -10.78 12.19 -4.59
N PHE A 155 -12.05 11.99 -4.25
CA PHE A 155 -12.90 10.95 -4.80
C PHE A 155 -13.09 11.11 -6.31
N ASN A 156 -13.45 12.31 -6.77
CA ASN A 156 -13.65 12.61 -8.18
C ASN A 156 -12.35 12.45 -8.98
N LYS A 157 -11.26 13.02 -8.50
CA LYS A 157 -9.94 12.92 -9.14
C LYS A 157 -9.44 11.48 -9.28
N LEU A 158 -9.75 10.61 -8.33
CA LEU A 158 -9.35 9.22 -8.40
C LEU A 158 -10.06 8.50 -9.55
N ASN A 159 -11.36 8.76 -9.72
CA ASN A 159 -12.15 8.19 -10.81
C ASN A 159 -11.68 8.70 -12.19
N ASP A 160 -11.42 10.00 -12.33
CA ASP A 160 -10.91 10.58 -13.58
C ASP A 160 -9.55 9.96 -13.97
N ARG A 161 -8.72 9.74 -12.97
CA ARG A 161 -7.39 9.21 -13.19
C ARG A 161 -7.39 7.73 -13.55
N MET A 162 -8.27 6.97 -12.95
CA MET A 162 -8.45 5.57 -13.31
C MET A 162 -8.81 5.45 -14.80
N LYS A 163 -9.73 6.28 -15.29
CA LYS A 163 -10.06 6.35 -16.72
C LYS A 163 -8.84 6.66 -17.57
N GLN A 164 -8.07 7.72 -17.22
CA GLN A 164 -6.86 8.08 -17.95
C GLN A 164 -5.83 6.96 -18.03
N LEU A 165 -5.68 6.13 -16.99
CA LEU A 165 -4.73 5.01 -17.00
C LEU A 165 -5.27 3.78 -17.70
N GLN A 166 -6.58 3.60 -17.77
CA GLN A 166 -7.21 2.56 -18.59
C GLN A 166 -7.06 2.85 -20.08
N ASP A 167 -7.09 4.15 -20.46
CA ASP A 167 -6.83 4.60 -21.83
C ASP A 167 -5.34 4.43 -22.24
N TYR A 168 -4.45 4.25 -21.25
CA TYR A 168 -3.06 3.90 -21.47
C TYR A 168 -2.90 2.40 -21.70
N ASN A 169 -3.17 1.95 -22.92
CA ASN A 169 -2.98 0.57 -23.34
C ASN A 169 -1.49 0.23 -23.54
N GLU A 170 -0.69 0.36 -22.50
CA GLU A 170 0.73 0.01 -22.54
C GLU A 170 0.94 -1.49 -22.28
N PRO A 171 1.87 -2.13 -23.02
CA PRO A 171 2.21 -3.53 -22.80
C PRO A 171 2.63 -3.80 -21.33
N ASN A 172 2.31 -4.99 -20.83
CA ASN A 172 2.67 -5.42 -19.47
C ASN A 172 2.13 -4.51 -18.35
N THR A 173 0.98 -3.89 -18.59
CA THR A 173 0.29 -3.05 -17.60
C THR A 173 -1.05 -3.64 -17.24
N ILE A 174 -1.30 -3.75 -15.93
CA ILE A 174 -2.62 -4.06 -15.37
C ILE A 174 -3.13 -2.82 -14.66
N THR A 175 -4.34 -2.41 -14.97
CA THR A 175 -5.05 -1.33 -14.26
C THR A 175 -6.39 -1.85 -13.80
N GLU A 176 -6.62 -1.89 -12.50
CA GLU A 176 -7.80 -2.50 -11.90
C GLU A 176 -8.41 -1.60 -10.82
N LYS A 177 -9.73 -1.43 -10.88
CA LYS A 177 -10.50 -0.85 -9.77
C LYS A 177 -10.75 -1.93 -8.73
N VAL A 178 -10.44 -1.63 -7.48
CA VAL A 178 -10.66 -2.52 -6.33
C VAL A 178 -11.53 -1.79 -5.32
N SER A 179 -12.61 -2.42 -4.86
CA SER A 179 -13.41 -1.84 -3.78
C SER A 179 -12.56 -1.71 -2.51
N ALA A 180 -12.67 -0.57 -1.83
CA ALA A 180 -12.03 -0.37 -0.53
C ALA A 180 -12.57 -1.35 0.54
N LEU A 181 -13.76 -1.90 0.33
CA LEU A 181 -14.47 -2.79 1.25
C LEU A 181 -14.12 -4.27 1.07
N VAL A 182 -13.39 -4.67 0.00
CA VAL A 182 -12.95 -6.05 -0.15
C VAL A 182 -12.07 -6.48 1.04
N GLU A 183 -12.00 -7.78 1.26
CA GLU A 183 -11.26 -8.41 2.34
C GLU A 183 -9.79 -7.97 2.41
N ASN A 184 -9.20 -8.06 3.59
CA ASN A 184 -7.82 -7.62 3.80
C ASN A 184 -6.81 -8.46 3.04
N ASP A 185 -7.11 -9.74 2.80
CA ASP A 185 -6.27 -10.70 2.08
C ASP A 185 -6.42 -10.64 0.54
N PHE A 186 -7.07 -9.60 0.00
CA PHE A 186 -7.27 -9.44 -1.44
C PHE A 186 -5.99 -9.66 -2.26
N TYR A 187 -4.86 -9.08 -1.84
CA TYR A 187 -3.59 -9.24 -2.56
C TYR A 187 -2.95 -10.61 -2.33
N VAL A 188 -3.25 -11.29 -1.23
CA VAL A 188 -2.86 -12.69 -1.03
C VAL A 188 -3.56 -13.56 -2.07
N LYS A 189 -4.88 -13.42 -2.20
CA LYS A 189 -5.67 -14.13 -3.23
C LYS A 189 -5.17 -13.83 -4.64
N LYS A 190 -4.87 -12.55 -4.92
CA LYS A 190 -4.46 -12.08 -6.25
C LYS A 190 -3.10 -12.58 -6.71
N TYR A 191 -2.11 -12.63 -5.81
CA TYR A 191 -0.73 -12.96 -6.15
C TYR A 191 -0.34 -14.40 -5.84
N PHE A 192 -1.00 -15.05 -4.89
CA PHE A 192 -0.66 -16.38 -4.43
C PHE A 192 -1.74 -17.41 -4.63
N ASN A 193 -2.92 -17.01 -5.08
CA ASN A 193 -4.11 -17.87 -5.19
C ASN A 193 -4.40 -18.62 -3.87
N ASP A 194 -4.16 -17.94 -2.74
CA ASP A 194 -4.33 -18.44 -1.38
C ASP A 194 -5.13 -17.43 -0.56
N SER A 195 -5.50 -17.74 0.67
CA SER A 195 -6.22 -16.87 1.59
C SER A 195 -5.49 -16.71 2.91
N TYR A 196 -5.76 -15.62 3.63
CA TYR A 196 -5.19 -15.36 4.95
C TYR A 196 -6.26 -14.82 5.90
N PRO A 197 -7.30 -15.64 6.22
CA PRO A 197 -8.43 -15.22 7.04
C PRO A 197 -8.05 -14.94 8.51
N GLU A 198 -6.97 -15.54 9.00
CA GLU A 198 -6.41 -15.32 10.33
C GLU A 198 -5.72 -13.96 10.52
N TYR A 199 -5.65 -13.13 9.46
CA TYR A 199 -5.05 -11.82 9.58
C TYR A 199 -5.86 -10.91 10.50
N GLU A 200 -5.22 -10.47 11.57
CA GLU A 200 -5.74 -9.47 12.48
C GLU A 200 -5.06 -8.12 12.28
N ILE A 201 -5.85 -7.04 12.24
CA ILE A 201 -5.32 -5.67 12.19
C ILE A 201 -4.65 -5.38 13.53
N PRO A 202 -3.36 -5.03 13.57
CA PRO A 202 -2.67 -4.73 14.81
C PRO A 202 -3.35 -3.60 15.58
N LYS A 203 -3.63 -3.81 16.87
CA LYS A 203 -4.23 -2.81 17.74
C LYS A 203 -3.38 -1.53 17.76
N SER A 204 -4.01 -0.38 17.85
CA SER A 204 -3.30 0.88 18.09
C SER A 204 -2.67 0.90 19.48
N ILE A 205 -1.68 1.77 19.67
CA ILE A 205 -1.03 1.93 21.00
C ILE A 205 -2.04 2.39 22.04
N GLU A 206 -3.02 3.23 21.64
CA GLU A 206 -4.10 3.67 22.51
C GLU A 206 -4.99 2.49 22.94
N GLU A 207 -5.38 1.63 22.00
CA GLU A 207 -6.18 0.42 22.32
C GLU A 207 -5.44 -0.57 23.21
N ILE A 208 -4.11 -0.71 23.03
CA ILE A 208 -3.27 -1.54 23.90
C ILE A 208 -3.24 -0.96 25.30
N LYS A 209 -3.01 0.34 25.47
CA LYS A 209 -2.98 1.02 26.78
C LYS A 209 -4.34 1.01 27.48
N GLU A 210 -5.44 1.14 26.73
CA GLU A 210 -6.78 1.00 27.31
C GLU A 210 -7.04 -0.43 27.83
N ALA A 211 -6.66 -1.43 27.04
CA ALA A 211 -6.80 -2.83 27.46
C ALA A 211 -5.95 -3.17 28.69
N GLU A 212 -4.73 -2.61 28.78
CA GLU A 212 -3.86 -2.78 29.97
C GLU A 212 -4.47 -2.11 31.21
N LYS A 213 -5.03 -0.90 31.09
CA LYS A 213 -5.71 -0.22 32.22
C LYS A 213 -6.94 -0.97 32.71
N THR A 214 -7.70 -1.59 31.81
CA THR A 214 -8.89 -2.36 32.17
C THR A 214 -8.49 -3.62 32.96
N LYS A 215 -7.42 -4.30 32.56
CA LYS A 215 -6.91 -5.47 33.31
C LYS A 215 -6.43 -5.14 34.72
N ILE A 216 -5.74 -4.02 34.90
CA ILE A 216 -5.26 -3.60 36.23
C ILE A 216 -6.45 -3.33 37.19
N ASN A 217 -7.55 -2.79 36.66
CA ASN A 217 -8.75 -2.55 37.46
C ASN A 217 -9.56 -3.82 37.79
N GLU A 218 -9.41 -4.91 37.02
CA GLU A 218 -10.07 -6.19 37.25
C GLU A 218 -9.31 -7.05 38.30
N ASP A 219 -7.99 -6.86 38.40
CA ASP A 219 -7.14 -7.57 39.35
C ASP A 219 -7.13 -6.92 40.76
N GLU A 220 -7.80 -5.78 40.94
CA GLU A 220 -7.94 -5.08 42.25
C GLU A 220 -9.29 -5.36 42.99
N TRP A 221 -10.07 -6.36 42.54
CA TRP A 221 -11.33 -6.79 43.23
C TRP A 221 -11.22 -8.19 43.80
#